data_b84b489d4310a9e348b80a5f8fd11901
#
_entry.id   b84b489d4310a9e348b80a5f8fd11901
#
_cell.length_a   1.000
_cell.length_b   1.000
_cell.length_c   1.000
_cell.angle_alpha   90.00
_cell.angle_beta   90.00
_cell.angle_gamma   90.00
#
_symmetry.space_group_name_H-M   'P 1'
#
loop_
_entity.id
_entity.type
_entity.pdbx_description
1 polymer ?
#
loop_
_entity_poly.entity_id
_entity_poly.type
_entity_poly.pdbx_seq_one_letter_code
_entity_poly.pdbx_strand_id
1 'polypeptide(L)'
;MKQGFARPTPERAPAVRPENIVLPTPLSVPPPEGKPWWLIVVGVLVVGLLVGMVGMTVANGSRMFLGAGSIFPIFMIGGVAMMMFGGRFGGQQQMSRPKLDAMRAQFMLMLDMLRETANESADSMDANYRWFHPAPTTLAAAVGSPRMWERKPDGKDLNFGVARIGVGMTRPEVTWGEPQNMPTDIELEPVTGKALQEFGRYQSVIYNLPKMVSLLVEPWYALIGNREQTLGAMRALICQLAFSHGPDHLQMIVVTSDMSKWDWVKWLPHFGDPRRRDAAGSIRMVYGSVREFAADQAELFAGRGSFTPRHASSSAETPTPHHVIIADVDDPQWEYVISVDGVDGVTFFDLTGSALWTGNPERVLNFTNDIGVIEALPRDRDTWMVIDDNKWFFALADDVTESEAEQFAQRVARWRLAEAYEEIGQRVAQIGARDILSYYGIDDPSEIDFESLWSSRRDALTSRSRLRVPFGNRSDNGELLFLDMKSLDEGGDGPHGVMSGTTGSGKSTLVRTVIESLMLGHPPEELQ
;
A
#
# COMPACT_ATOMS: atom_id res chain seq x y z
N MET A 1 -14.21 27.41 -2.75
CA MET A 1 -14.49 27.21 -4.20
C MET A 1 -14.16 25.77 -4.53
N LYS A 2 -15.07 25.01 -5.11
CA LYS A 2 -14.80 23.66 -5.60
C LYS A 2 -14.04 23.80 -6.93
N GLN A 3 -13.02 22.96 -7.14
CA GLN A 3 -12.20 22.96 -8.35
C GLN A 3 -12.39 21.63 -9.09
N GLY A 4 -12.61 21.70 -10.41
CA GLY A 4 -12.60 20.52 -11.27
C GLY A 4 -11.18 19.98 -11.39
N PHE A 5 -10.99 18.68 -11.18
CA PHE A 5 -9.72 17.98 -11.34
C PHE A 5 -9.82 17.05 -12.55
N ALA A 6 -9.11 17.40 -13.61
CA ALA A 6 -8.89 16.48 -14.72
C ALA A 6 -7.68 15.61 -14.39
N ARG A 7 -7.84 14.30 -14.48
CA ARG A 7 -6.73 13.37 -14.24
C ARG A 7 -5.64 13.59 -15.30
N PRO A 8 -4.44 14.01 -14.91
CA PRO A 8 -3.34 14.15 -15.85
C PRO A 8 -2.86 12.76 -16.30
N THR A 9 -2.03 12.75 -17.33
CA THR A 9 -1.29 11.53 -17.69
C THR A 9 -0.39 11.14 -16.54
N PRO A 10 -0.43 9.86 -16.08
CA PRO A 10 0.41 9.41 -14.98
C PRO A 10 1.90 9.64 -15.27
N GLU A 11 2.62 10.12 -14.28
CA GLU A 11 4.07 10.24 -14.35
C GLU A 11 4.72 8.85 -14.35
N ARG A 12 5.86 8.72 -15.02
CA ARG A 12 6.57 7.45 -15.07
C ARG A 12 7.22 7.14 -13.73
N ALA A 13 6.80 6.05 -13.10
CA ALA A 13 7.40 5.57 -11.87
C ALA A 13 8.85 5.09 -12.07
N PRO A 14 9.71 5.16 -11.04
CA PRO A 14 11.00 4.47 -11.05
C PRO A 14 10.81 2.99 -11.36
N ALA A 15 11.58 2.46 -12.30
CA ALA A 15 11.49 1.06 -12.67
C ALA A 15 12.22 0.18 -11.64
N VAL A 16 11.60 -0.91 -11.24
CA VAL A 16 12.29 -1.96 -10.48
C VAL A 16 13.26 -2.68 -11.43
N ARG A 17 14.45 -2.97 -10.93
CA ARG A 17 15.49 -3.72 -11.65
C ARG A 17 15.57 -5.12 -11.05
N PRO A 18 14.84 -6.08 -11.58
CA PRO A 18 14.97 -7.46 -11.15
C PRO A 18 16.35 -7.98 -11.59
N GLU A 19 17.07 -8.59 -10.67
CA GLU A 19 18.41 -9.14 -10.94
C GLU A 19 18.40 -10.66 -10.81
N ASN A 20 19.21 -11.32 -11.63
CA ASN A 20 19.44 -12.76 -11.54
C ASN A 20 20.88 -12.99 -11.11
N ILE A 21 21.06 -13.28 -9.83
CA ILE A 21 22.37 -13.42 -9.20
C ILE A 21 22.69 -14.89 -9.01
N VAL A 22 23.71 -15.38 -9.71
CA VAL A 22 24.22 -16.74 -9.51
C VAL A 22 25.20 -16.72 -8.34
N LEU A 23 24.92 -17.52 -7.32
CA LEU A 23 25.79 -17.63 -6.16
C LEU A 23 27.11 -18.34 -6.51
N PRO A 24 28.25 -17.86 -5.97
CA PRO A 24 29.55 -18.52 -6.20
C PRO A 24 29.63 -19.84 -5.42
N THR A 25 30.30 -20.82 -5.99
CA THR A 25 30.58 -22.07 -5.31
C THR A 25 31.60 -21.85 -4.18
N PRO A 26 31.28 -22.22 -2.94
CA PRO A 26 32.24 -22.15 -1.83
C PRO A 26 33.46 -23.01 -2.11
N LEU A 27 34.58 -22.64 -1.51
CA LEU A 27 35.81 -23.43 -1.66
C LEU A 27 35.61 -24.83 -1.08
N SER A 28 36.13 -25.83 -1.77
CA SER A 28 36.21 -27.18 -1.26
C SER A 28 37.66 -27.48 -0.83
N VAL A 29 37.81 -28.01 0.36
CA VAL A 29 39.12 -28.50 0.84
C VAL A 29 39.08 -30.02 0.77
N PRO A 30 39.88 -30.65 -0.07
CA PRO A 30 39.93 -32.08 -0.07
C PRO A 30 40.30 -32.61 1.31
N PRO A 31 39.63 -33.63 1.84
CA PRO A 31 39.96 -34.21 3.14
C PRO A 31 41.41 -34.63 3.17
N PRO A 32 42.14 -34.44 4.29
CA PRO A 32 43.50 -34.92 4.41
C PRO A 32 43.49 -36.42 4.21
N GLU A 33 44.05 -36.89 3.12
CA GLU A 33 44.25 -38.31 2.93
C GLU A 33 45.10 -38.82 4.07
N GLY A 34 44.52 -39.64 4.93
CA GLY A 34 45.21 -40.27 6.03
C GLY A 34 46.41 -41.00 5.45
N LYS A 35 47.60 -40.77 5.98
CA LYS A 35 48.79 -41.52 5.54
C LYS A 35 48.44 -43.01 5.57
N PRO A 36 48.54 -43.74 4.45
CA PRO A 36 48.04 -45.09 4.41
C PRO A 36 48.82 -45.93 5.44
N TRP A 37 48.09 -46.54 6.34
CA TRP A 37 48.63 -47.29 7.51
C TRP A 37 49.67 -48.34 7.12
N TRP A 38 49.59 -48.86 5.88
CA TRP A 38 50.57 -49.81 5.34
C TRP A 38 51.98 -49.20 5.24
N LEU A 39 52.15 -47.86 5.04
CA LEU A 39 53.46 -47.20 5.10
C LEU A 39 54.11 -47.29 6.49
N ILE A 40 53.30 -47.22 7.54
CA ILE A 40 53.76 -47.42 8.91
C ILE A 40 54.20 -48.87 9.07
N VAL A 41 53.41 -49.82 8.58
CA VAL A 41 53.75 -51.25 8.61
C VAL A 41 55.01 -51.55 7.85
N VAL A 42 55.17 -51.02 6.66
CA VAL A 42 56.41 -51.16 5.83
C VAL A 42 57.60 -50.55 6.57
N GLY A 43 57.41 -49.37 7.18
CA GLY A 43 58.45 -48.72 7.98
C GLY A 43 58.92 -49.57 9.15
N VAL A 44 57.97 -50.13 9.92
CA VAL A 44 58.25 -51.03 11.04
C VAL A 44 58.93 -52.33 10.55
N LEU A 45 58.49 -52.88 9.43
CA LEU A 45 59.08 -54.08 8.84
C LEU A 45 60.54 -53.83 8.40
N VAL A 46 60.81 -52.71 7.71
CA VAL A 46 62.15 -52.33 7.30
C VAL A 46 63.07 -52.09 8.49
N VAL A 47 62.58 -51.39 9.51
CA VAL A 47 63.37 -51.17 10.78
C VAL A 47 63.60 -52.51 11.46
N GLY A 48 62.63 -53.37 11.56
CA GLY A 48 62.75 -54.70 12.18
C GLY A 48 63.77 -55.58 11.41
N LEU A 49 63.74 -55.53 10.09
CA LEU A 49 64.66 -56.27 9.24
C LEU A 49 66.11 -55.76 9.39
N LEU A 50 66.31 -54.44 9.51
CA LEU A 50 67.59 -53.83 9.75
C LEU A 50 68.14 -54.12 11.15
N VAL A 51 67.33 -54.06 12.18
CA VAL A 51 67.70 -54.43 13.55
C VAL A 51 68.04 -55.91 13.63
N GLY A 52 67.23 -56.77 12.96
CA GLY A 52 67.52 -58.21 12.82
C GLY A 52 68.87 -58.49 12.14
N MET A 53 69.14 -57.76 11.07
CA MET A 53 70.40 -57.91 10.31
C MET A 53 71.60 -57.44 11.14
N VAL A 54 71.50 -56.33 11.87
CA VAL A 54 72.55 -55.85 12.78
C VAL A 54 72.70 -56.85 13.94
N GLY A 55 71.61 -57.35 14.53
CA GLY A 55 71.64 -58.36 15.58
C GLY A 55 72.34 -59.66 15.12
N MET A 56 72.07 -60.11 13.91
CA MET A 56 72.65 -61.32 13.32
C MET A 56 74.17 -61.16 13.04
N THR A 57 74.59 -59.96 12.61
CA THR A 57 76.02 -59.65 12.41
C THR A 57 76.80 -59.58 13.74
N VAL A 58 76.18 -59.06 14.79
CA VAL A 58 76.76 -59.03 16.15
C VAL A 58 76.83 -60.43 16.74
N ALA A 59 75.80 -61.25 16.59
CA ALA A 59 75.72 -62.63 17.16
C ALA A 59 76.73 -63.59 16.47
N ASN A 60 77.04 -63.40 15.19
CA ASN A 60 77.93 -64.24 14.45
C ASN A 60 79.46 -63.91 14.63
N GLY A 61 79.79 -62.97 15.51
CA GLY A 61 81.20 -62.66 15.87
C GLY A 61 82.11 -62.24 14.73
N SER A 62 81.57 -61.90 13.62
CA SER A 62 82.37 -61.49 12.42
C SER A 62 82.87 -60.04 12.60
N ARG A 63 84.19 -59.90 12.65
CA ARG A 63 84.93 -58.59 12.72
C ARG A 63 84.81 -57.77 11.43
N MET A 64 83.66 -57.83 10.76
CA MET A 64 83.45 -57.23 9.42
C MET A 64 82.91 -55.80 9.44
N PHE A 65 83.04 -55.10 10.61
CA PHE A 65 82.53 -53.74 10.77
C PHE A 65 83.51 -52.65 10.28
N LEU A 66 84.71 -53.03 9.72
CA LEU A 66 85.70 -52.07 9.27
C LEU A 66 86.10 -52.24 7.76
N GLY A 67 85.31 -52.94 6.98
CA GLY A 67 85.51 -53.09 5.54
C GLY A 67 84.47 -52.34 4.68
N ALA A 68 84.78 -52.14 3.37
CA ALA A 68 83.91 -51.42 2.44
C ALA A 68 82.44 -51.98 2.33
N GLY A 69 82.17 -53.18 2.90
CA GLY A 69 80.85 -53.82 2.95
C GLY A 69 79.94 -53.20 4.07
N SER A 70 80.44 -52.50 5.03
CA SER A 70 79.64 -51.89 6.12
C SER A 70 78.95 -50.57 5.73
N ILE A 71 79.34 -50.02 4.63
CA ILE A 71 78.74 -48.76 4.12
C ILE A 71 77.42 -49.05 3.42
N PHE A 72 77.22 -50.24 2.85
CA PHE A 72 76.03 -50.61 2.08
C PHE A 72 74.72 -50.59 2.89
N PRO A 73 74.66 -51.12 4.14
CA PRO A 73 73.50 -50.99 4.98
C PRO A 73 73.17 -49.55 5.35
N ILE A 74 74.17 -48.70 5.57
CA ILE A 74 74.01 -47.30 5.90
C ILE A 74 73.44 -46.53 4.68
N PHE A 75 73.92 -46.84 3.50
CA PHE A 75 73.35 -46.28 2.26
C PHE A 75 71.92 -46.77 2.00
N MET A 76 71.62 -48.05 2.29
CA MET A 76 70.23 -48.55 2.22
C MET A 76 69.33 -47.87 3.23
N ILE A 77 69.75 -47.69 4.49
CA ILE A 77 69.00 -46.94 5.49
C ILE A 77 68.81 -45.48 5.06
N GLY A 78 69.85 -44.83 4.57
CA GLY A 78 69.80 -43.49 4.05
C GLY A 78 68.89 -43.38 2.83
N GLY A 79 68.96 -44.35 1.89
CA GLY A 79 68.08 -44.40 0.73
C GLY A 79 66.62 -44.62 1.06
N VAL A 80 66.33 -45.56 1.99
CA VAL A 80 64.95 -45.79 2.46
C VAL A 80 64.42 -44.64 3.30
N ALA A 81 65.28 -44.04 4.15
CA ALA A 81 64.92 -42.82 4.88
C ALA A 81 64.68 -41.65 3.94
N MET A 82 65.53 -41.51 2.92
CA MET A 82 65.34 -40.46 1.90
C MET A 82 64.07 -40.73 1.02
N MET A 83 63.75 -42.02 0.79
CA MET A 83 62.53 -42.43 0.08
C MET A 83 61.30 -42.22 0.95
N MET A 84 61.40 -42.43 2.28
CA MET A 84 60.29 -42.26 3.23
C MET A 84 60.12 -40.81 3.69
N PHE A 85 61.21 -40.05 3.80
CA PHE A 85 61.20 -38.67 4.30
C PHE A 85 61.46 -37.62 3.21
N GLY A 86 62.07 -38.02 2.10
CA GLY A 86 62.20 -37.19 0.93
C GLY A 86 60.88 -37.08 0.20
N GLY A 87 60.19 -36.00 0.45
CA GLY A 87 58.84 -35.65 0.03
C GLY A 87 58.45 -35.80 -1.43
N ARG A 88 58.72 -36.97 -2.05
CA ARG A 88 58.40 -37.30 -3.43
C ARG A 88 57.39 -38.42 -3.64
N PHE A 89 56.81 -38.93 -2.59
CA PHE A 89 55.57 -39.69 -2.76
C PHE A 89 54.43 -38.71 -2.78
N GLY A 90 53.83 -38.60 -3.95
CA GLY A 90 52.79 -37.70 -4.38
C GLY A 90 51.68 -37.47 -3.34
N GLY A 91 51.99 -36.67 -2.30
CA GLY A 91 50.97 -36.02 -1.54
C GLY A 91 50.41 -34.93 -2.43
N GLN A 92 49.16 -35.01 -2.80
CA GLN A 92 48.43 -33.86 -3.29
C GLN A 92 48.85 -32.65 -2.45
N GLN A 93 49.29 -31.60 -3.11
CA GLN A 93 49.79 -30.38 -2.47
C GLN A 93 48.75 -29.91 -1.46
N GLN A 94 48.99 -30.12 -0.17
CA GLN A 94 48.27 -29.42 0.88
C GLN A 94 48.33 -27.96 0.51
N MET A 95 47.17 -27.37 0.22
CA MET A 95 47.09 -25.98 -0.19
C MET A 95 47.80 -25.11 0.86
N SER A 96 48.84 -24.39 0.46
CA SER A 96 49.58 -23.57 1.38
C SER A 96 48.65 -22.50 2.01
N ARG A 97 48.79 -22.22 3.30
CA ARG A 97 47.99 -21.22 3.98
C ARG A 97 47.86 -19.91 3.21
N PRO A 98 48.93 -19.32 2.70
CA PRO A 98 48.85 -18.08 1.90
C PRO A 98 47.95 -18.22 0.65
N LYS A 99 47.98 -19.36 0.00
CA LYS A 99 47.15 -19.66 -1.19
C LYS A 99 45.67 -19.79 -0.82
N LEU A 100 45.35 -20.45 0.31
CA LEU A 100 44.01 -20.59 0.81
C LEU A 100 43.46 -19.22 1.24
N ASP A 101 44.26 -18.39 1.92
CA ASP A 101 43.86 -17.05 2.34
C ASP A 101 43.64 -16.12 1.14
N ALA A 102 44.45 -16.23 0.09
CA ALA A 102 44.23 -15.51 -1.15
C ALA A 102 42.91 -15.92 -1.85
N MET A 103 42.60 -17.22 -1.88
CA MET A 103 41.32 -17.72 -2.45
C MET A 103 40.12 -17.30 -1.62
N ARG A 104 40.22 -17.29 -0.29
CA ARG A 104 39.20 -16.73 0.60
C ARG A 104 38.96 -15.25 0.32
N ALA A 105 40.03 -14.47 0.23
CA ALA A 105 39.95 -13.05 -0.09
C ALA A 105 39.25 -12.80 -1.43
N GLN A 106 39.58 -13.59 -2.46
CA GLN A 106 38.92 -13.51 -3.77
C GLN A 106 37.43 -13.88 -3.68
N PHE A 107 37.08 -14.91 -2.91
CA PHE A 107 35.70 -15.30 -2.69
C PHE A 107 34.90 -14.19 -1.97
N MET A 108 35.49 -13.58 -0.92
CA MET A 108 34.84 -12.45 -0.21
C MET A 108 34.65 -11.24 -1.12
N LEU A 109 35.64 -10.91 -1.94
CA LEU A 109 35.51 -9.82 -2.91
C LEU A 109 34.37 -10.09 -3.91
N MET A 110 34.20 -11.34 -4.35
CA MET A 110 33.10 -11.73 -5.22
C MET A 110 31.75 -11.56 -4.51
N LEU A 111 31.63 -11.96 -3.24
CA LEU A 111 30.41 -11.72 -2.46
C LEU A 111 30.13 -10.21 -2.27
N ASP A 112 31.17 -9.39 -2.12
CA ASP A 112 30.98 -7.93 -2.01
C ASP A 112 30.45 -7.31 -3.31
N MET A 113 30.94 -7.77 -4.48
CA MET A 113 30.39 -7.34 -5.77
C MET A 113 28.92 -7.75 -5.93
N LEU A 114 28.57 -8.98 -5.55
CA LEU A 114 27.19 -9.47 -5.62
C LEU A 114 26.28 -8.71 -4.64
N ARG A 115 26.82 -8.29 -3.49
CA ARG A 115 26.12 -7.45 -2.51
C ARG A 115 25.78 -6.08 -3.10
N GLU A 116 26.72 -5.48 -3.82
CA GLU A 116 26.51 -4.19 -4.49
C GLU A 116 25.37 -4.29 -5.51
N THR A 117 25.39 -5.33 -6.37
CA THR A 117 24.29 -5.58 -7.32
C THR A 117 22.95 -5.83 -6.63
N ALA A 118 22.93 -6.61 -5.55
CA ALA A 118 21.70 -6.85 -4.79
C ALA A 118 21.16 -5.56 -4.13
N ASN A 119 22.06 -4.70 -3.62
CA ASN A 119 21.70 -3.41 -3.05
C ASN A 119 21.13 -2.45 -4.10
N GLU A 120 21.72 -2.39 -5.31
CA GLU A 120 21.18 -1.58 -6.41
C GLU A 120 19.75 -2.02 -6.80
N SER A 121 19.49 -3.32 -6.83
CA SER A 121 18.14 -3.86 -7.04
C SER A 121 17.20 -3.46 -5.90
N ALA A 122 17.65 -3.59 -4.64
CA ALA A 122 16.90 -3.20 -3.46
C ALA A 122 16.56 -1.70 -3.44
N ASP A 123 17.51 -0.84 -3.79
CA ASP A 123 17.31 0.61 -3.89
C ASP A 123 16.29 0.98 -4.98
N SER A 124 16.35 0.28 -6.12
CA SER A 124 15.37 0.46 -7.19
C SER A 124 13.96 0.08 -6.76
N MET A 125 13.84 -0.98 -5.98
CA MET A 125 12.59 -1.45 -5.40
C MET A 125 12.07 -0.48 -4.33
N ASP A 126 12.93 0.04 -3.45
CA ASP A 126 12.57 1.05 -2.45
C ASP A 126 12.04 2.32 -3.13
N ALA A 127 12.75 2.82 -4.15
CA ALA A 127 12.31 3.98 -4.91
C ALA A 127 10.94 3.77 -5.58
N ASN A 128 10.69 2.59 -6.15
CA ASN A 128 9.40 2.25 -6.75
C ASN A 128 8.27 2.16 -5.71
N TYR A 129 8.50 1.45 -4.61
CA TYR A 129 7.49 1.25 -3.57
C TYR A 129 7.13 2.57 -2.87
N ARG A 130 8.11 3.43 -2.55
CA ARG A 130 7.85 4.76 -1.98
C ARG A 130 7.19 5.71 -2.98
N TRP A 131 7.48 5.54 -4.28
CA TRP A 131 6.76 6.27 -5.31
C TRP A 131 5.28 5.93 -5.27
N PHE A 132 4.93 4.66 -5.33
CA PHE A 132 3.53 4.24 -5.34
C PHE A 132 2.84 4.36 -3.98
N HIS A 133 3.56 4.19 -2.88
CA HIS A 133 3.04 4.18 -1.53
C HIS A 133 3.80 5.16 -0.63
N PRO A 134 3.65 6.47 -0.87
CA PRO A 134 4.34 7.50 -0.09
C PRO A 134 3.92 7.46 1.38
N ALA A 135 4.73 8.04 2.26
CA ALA A 135 4.41 8.13 3.68
C ALA A 135 3.16 9.00 3.89
N PRO A 136 2.25 8.64 4.81
CA PRO A 136 1.01 9.38 5.06
C PRO A 136 1.22 10.87 5.35
N THR A 137 2.32 11.21 6.02
CA THR A 137 2.69 12.60 6.35
C THR A 137 2.94 13.49 5.13
N THR A 138 3.24 12.89 3.97
CA THR A 138 3.52 13.62 2.72
C THR A 138 2.25 13.85 1.89
N LEU A 139 1.18 13.10 2.13
CA LEU A 139 -0.02 13.11 1.29
C LEU A 139 -0.70 14.48 1.26
N ALA A 140 -0.78 15.15 2.40
CA ALA A 140 -1.42 16.47 2.50
C ALA A 140 -0.74 17.53 1.60
N ALA A 141 0.57 17.44 1.41
CA ALA A 141 1.32 18.32 0.51
C ALA A 141 1.12 17.95 -0.97
N ALA A 142 0.85 16.68 -1.25
CA ALA A 142 0.67 16.16 -2.61
C ALA A 142 -0.75 16.33 -3.16
N VAL A 143 -1.73 16.76 -2.33
CA VAL A 143 -3.11 17.00 -2.79
C VAL A 143 -3.15 18.05 -3.90
N GLY A 144 -3.79 17.71 -5.02
CA GLY A 144 -3.86 18.53 -6.23
C GLY A 144 -2.68 18.36 -7.20
N SER A 145 -1.71 17.50 -6.86
CA SER A 145 -0.63 17.13 -7.77
C SER A 145 -1.14 16.16 -8.87
N PRO A 146 -0.36 15.95 -9.95
CA PRO A 146 -0.68 14.97 -10.98
C PRO A 146 -0.89 13.53 -10.46
N ARG A 147 -0.41 13.24 -9.28
CA ARG A 147 -0.49 11.93 -8.65
C ARG A 147 -1.79 11.67 -7.89
N MET A 148 -2.55 12.74 -7.60
CA MET A 148 -3.86 12.59 -6.97
C MET A 148 -4.82 11.86 -7.92
N TRP A 149 -5.50 10.84 -7.40
CA TRP A 149 -6.49 10.04 -8.13
C TRP A 149 -5.96 9.36 -9.41
N GLU A 150 -4.66 9.03 -9.42
CA GLU A 150 -4.00 8.40 -10.59
C GLU A 150 -4.39 6.93 -10.80
N ARG A 151 -4.86 6.23 -9.77
CA ARG A 151 -5.18 4.80 -9.81
C ARG A 151 -6.43 4.52 -10.64
N LYS A 152 -6.33 3.46 -11.47
CA LYS A 152 -7.42 3.07 -12.37
C LYS A 152 -7.77 1.59 -12.23
N PRO A 153 -9.06 1.24 -12.27
CA PRO A 153 -9.54 -0.14 -12.17
C PRO A 153 -9.45 -0.90 -13.51
N ASP A 154 -8.54 -0.53 -14.40
CA ASP A 154 -8.45 -1.05 -15.77
C ASP A 154 -7.70 -2.38 -15.91
N GLY A 155 -7.36 -3.03 -14.81
CA GLY A 155 -6.61 -4.27 -14.77
C GLY A 155 -5.12 -4.16 -15.17
N LYS A 156 -4.67 -2.98 -15.59
CA LYS A 156 -3.27 -2.68 -15.92
C LYS A 156 -2.55 -2.01 -14.76
N ASP A 157 -3.27 -1.30 -13.93
CA ASP A 157 -2.74 -0.66 -12.72
C ASP A 157 -2.69 -1.67 -11.58
N LEU A 158 -1.53 -2.29 -11.40
CA LEU A 158 -1.26 -3.28 -10.35
C LEU A 158 -1.38 -2.71 -8.93
N ASN A 159 -1.42 -1.40 -8.81
CA ASN A 159 -1.52 -0.70 -7.53
C ASN A 159 -2.94 -0.23 -7.23
N PHE A 160 -3.92 -0.46 -8.13
CA PHE A 160 -5.32 -0.17 -7.81
C PHE A 160 -5.80 -1.05 -6.65
N GLY A 161 -6.46 -0.45 -5.69
CA GLY A 161 -6.93 -1.15 -4.49
C GLY A 161 -5.82 -1.55 -3.51
N VAL A 162 -4.59 -1.06 -3.70
CA VAL A 162 -3.46 -1.32 -2.80
C VAL A 162 -3.18 -0.09 -1.96
N ALA A 163 -3.12 -0.25 -0.64
CA ALA A 163 -2.83 0.83 0.29
C ALA A 163 -1.76 0.40 1.29
N ARG A 164 -0.91 1.35 1.67
CA ARG A 164 0.14 1.16 2.66
C ARG A 164 -0.47 1.20 4.07
N ILE A 165 -0.04 0.29 4.92
CA ILE A 165 -0.44 0.23 6.32
C ILE A 165 0.73 0.52 7.28
N GLY A 166 1.95 0.48 6.76
CA GLY A 166 3.14 0.69 7.57
C GLY A 166 4.43 0.45 6.79
N VAL A 167 5.52 0.24 7.52
CA VAL A 167 6.81 -0.16 6.97
C VAL A 167 7.24 -1.48 7.55
N GLY A 168 7.77 -2.38 6.73
CA GLY A 168 8.14 -3.71 7.15
C GLY A 168 9.27 -4.30 6.33
N MET A 169 9.32 -5.62 6.33
CA MET A 169 10.30 -6.39 5.57
C MET A 169 9.65 -6.99 4.33
N THR A 170 10.39 -7.03 3.23
CA THR A 170 9.94 -7.61 1.97
C THR A 170 11.10 -8.35 1.30
N ARG A 171 10.81 -9.40 0.55
CA ARG A 171 11.82 -10.06 -0.28
C ARG A 171 12.25 -9.13 -1.42
N PRO A 172 13.55 -9.08 -1.74
CA PRO A 172 14.02 -8.42 -2.95
C PRO A 172 13.51 -9.13 -4.21
N GLU A 173 13.32 -8.38 -5.28
CA GLU A 173 13.07 -8.96 -6.61
C GLU A 173 14.38 -9.45 -7.24
N VAL A 174 15.11 -10.27 -6.49
CA VAL A 174 16.35 -10.93 -6.92
C VAL A 174 16.10 -12.42 -7.00
N THR A 175 16.38 -13.00 -8.16
CA THR A 175 16.38 -14.45 -8.31
C THR A 175 17.77 -14.98 -7.99
N TRP A 176 17.87 -15.79 -6.93
CA TRP A 176 19.10 -16.40 -6.49
C TRP A 176 19.29 -17.73 -7.24
N GLY A 177 20.26 -17.78 -8.14
CA GLY A 177 20.67 -19.02 -8.78
C GLY A 177 21.54 -19.87 -7.86
N GLU A 178 21.31 -21.17 -7.83
CA GLU A 178 22.13 -22.09 -7.05
C GLU A 178 23.59 -22.08 -7.55
N PRO A 179 24.57 -22.32 -6.66
CA PRO A 179 25.96 -22.46 -7.03
C PRO A 179 26.12 -23.59 -8.05
N GLN A 180 26.73 -23.29 -9.18
CA GLN A 180 27.01 -24.33 -10.19
C GLN A 180 28.08 -25.28 -9.68
N ASN A 181 27.87 -26.60 -9.89
CA ASN A 181 28.83 -27.67 -9.53
C ASN A 181 29.12 -27.74 -8.01
N MET A 182 28.10 -27.67 -7.16
CA MET A 182 28.30 -27.92 -5.73
C MET A 182 28.73 -29.39 -5.55
N PRO A 183 29.94 -29.64 -4.99
CA PRO A 183 30.38 -31.00 -4.77
C PRO A 183 29.56 -31.66 -3.68
N THR A 184 28.94 -32.81 -3.99
CA THR A 184 28.08 -33.55 -3.05
C THR A 184 28.87 -34.35 -1.99
N ASP A 185 30.12 -34.68 -2.26
CA ASP A 185 30.91 -35.59 -1.44
C ASP A 185 32.14 -34.96 -0.80
N ILE A 186 32.30 -33.64 -0.89
CA ILE A 186 33.48 -32.94 -0.38
C ILE A 186 33.03 -31.92 0.69
N GLU A 187 33.72 -31.92 1.82
CA GLU A 187 33.48 -30.94 2.89
C GLU A 187 33.82 -29.55 2.40
N LEU A 188 32.86 -28.62 2.53
CA LEU A 188 33.06 -27.22 2.18
C LEU A 188 34.02 -26.56 3.15
N GLU A 189 34.79 -25.62 2.64
CA GLU A 189 35.68 -24.83 3.47
C GLU A 189 34.83 -23.96 4.43
N PRO A 190 35.03 -24.08 5.77
CA PRO A 190 34.09 -23.52 6.75
C PRO A 190 33.92 -22.00 6.66
N VAL A 191 34.98 -21.26 6.30
CA VAL A 191 34.91 -19.77 6.25
C VAL A 191 34.07 -19.31 5.05
N THR A 192 34.33 -19.87 3.86
CA THR A 192 33.59 -19.50 2.66
C THR A 192 32.18 -20.06 2.65
N GLY A 193 31.96 -21.27 3.19
CA GLY A 193 30.65 -21.85 3.35
C GLY A 193 29.76 -21.00 4.30
N LYS A 194 30.31 -20.62 5.45
CA LYS A 194 29.60 -19.75 6.41
C LYS A 194 29.36 -18.36 5.82
N ALA A 195 30.33 -17.77 5.12
CA ALA A 195 30.17 -16.47 4.49
C ALA A 195 29.05 -16.47 3.45
N LEU A 196 28.93 -17.53 2.64
CA LEU A 196 27.83 -17.67 1.68
C LEU A 196 26.47 -17.79 2.39
N GLN A 197 26.41 -18.59 3.45
CA GLN A 197 25.18 -18.75 4.24
C GLN A 197 24.73 -17.42 4.86
N GLU A 198 25.65 -16.68 5.48
CA GLU A 198 25.37 -15.35 6.04
C GLU A 198 24.98 -14.35 4.95
N PHE A 199 25.66 -14.36 3.82
CA PHE A 199 25.33 -13.54 2.67
C PHE A 199 23.87 -13.78 2.22
N GLY A 200 23.49 -15.04 2.00
CA GLY A 200 22.12 -15.41 1.62
C GLY A 200 21.09 -14.93 2.64
N ARG A 201 21.40 -15.11 3.93
CA ARG A 201 20.52 -14.67 5.01
C ARG A 201 20.32 -13.15 5.02
N TYR A 202 21.39 -12.36 4.90
CA TYR A 202 21.30 -10.90 4.93
C TYR A 202 20.67 -10.30 3.66
N GLN A 203 20.90 -10.92 2.51
CA GLN A 203 20.37 -10.43 1.23
C GLN A 203 18.98 -11.00 0.88
N SER A 204 18.41 -11.86 1.72
CA SER A 204 17.07 -12.41 1.50
C SER A 204 15.94 -11.45 1.82
N VAL A 205 16.21 -10.34 2.52
CA VAL A 205 15.20 -9.42 3.03
C VAL A 205 15.66 -7.98 2.90
N ILE A 206 14.77 -7.12 2.42
CA ILE A 206 14.91 -5.66 2.44
C ILE A 206 14.07 -5.13 3.60
N TYR A 207 14.66 -4.26 4.40
CA TYR A 207 14.01 -3.63 5.56
C TYR A 207 13.43 -2.27 5.21
N ASN A 208 12.47 -1.81 6.03
CA ASN A 208 11.86 -0.47 5.95
C ASN A 208 11.16 -0.15 4.63
N LEU A 209 10.71 -1.15 3.89
CA LEU A 209 9.86 -0.95 2.72
C LEU A 209 8.39 -0.73 3.13
N PRO A 210 7.63 0.04 2.34
CA PRO A 210 6.19 0.13 2.50
C PRO A 210 5.55 -1.26 2.53
N LYS A 211 4.74 -1.52 3.55
CA LYS A 211 3.95 -2.74 3.68
C LYS A 211 2.50 -2.42 3.33
N MET A 212 1.93 -3.22 2.46
CA MET A 212 0.63 -2.92 1.86
C MET A 212 -0.41 -3.97 2.23
N VAL A 213 -1.66 -3.52 2.22
CA VAL A 213 -2.86 -4.37 2.17
C VAL A 213 -3.54 -4.17 0.83
N SER A 214 -4.14 -5.23 0.30
CA SER A 214 -4.82 -5.20 -1.00
C SER A 214 -6.31 -5.43 -0.84
N LEU A 215 -7.11 -4.49 -1.30
CA LEU A 215 -8.57 -4.58 -1.33
C LEU A 215 -9.08 -5.64 -2.33
N LEU A 216 -8.25 -5.99 -3.31
CA LEU A 216 -8.63 -6.92 -4.37
C LEU A 216 -8.25 -8.37 -4.09
N VAL A 217 -7.37 -8.60 -3.10
CA VAL A 217 -6.89 -9.95 -2.76
C VAL A 217 -7.67 -10.53 -1.59
N GLU A 218 -8.09 -9.67 -0.65
CA GLU A 218 -8.84 -10.10 0.52
C GLU A 218 -10.16 -9.36 0.65
N PRO A 219 -11.25 -10.09 0.97
CA PRO A 219 -12.56 -9.49 1.17
C PRO A 219 -12.66 -8.69 2.47
N TRP A 220 -11.80 -8.97 3.46
CA TRP A 220 -11.82 -8.29 4.75
C TRP A 220 -10.49 -8.39 5.50
N TYR A 221 -10.28 -7.45 6.39
CA TYR A 221 -9.18 -7.39 7.35
C TYR A 221 -9.73 -7.08 8.74
N ALA A 222 -9.28 -7.78 9.77
CA ALA A 222 -9.54 -7.43 11.15
C ALA A 222 -8.33 -6.72 11.74
N LEU A 223 -8.51 -5.49 12.21
CA LEU A 223 -7.50 -4.68 12.88
C LEU A 223 -7.82 -4.66 14.37
N ILE A 224 -7.12 -5.45 15.14
CA ILE A 224 -7.39 -5.67 16.57
C ILE A 224 -6.21 -5.22 17.44
N GLY A 225 -6.43 -5.16 18.75
CA GLY A 225 -5.39 -4.82 19.72
C GLY A 225 -5.47 -3.39 20.23
N ASN A 226 -4.37 -2.65 20.22
CA ASN A 226 -4.34 -1.29 20.73
C ASN A 226 -5.22 -0.34 19.91
N ARG A 227 -6.29 0.16 20.53
CA ARG A 227 -7.33 0.94 19.86
C ARG A 227 -6.82 2.23 19.22
N GLU A 228 -5.96 2.98 19.89
CA GLU A 228 -5.44 4.25 19.36
C GLU A 228 -4.56 4.02 18.13
N GLN A 229 -3.70 3.01 18.17
CA GLN A 229 -2.86 2.63 17.03
C GLN A 229 -3.70 2.09 15.86
N THR A 230 -4.73 1.30 16.14
CA THR A 230 -5.67 0.81 15.12
C THR A 230 -6.38 1.97 14.42
N LEU A 231 -6.86 2.95 15.17
CA LEU A 231 -7.50 4.14 14.60
C LEU A 231 -6.50 5.01 13.82
N GLY A 232 -5.29 5.19 14.33
CA GLY A 232 -4.22 5.92 13.64
C GLY A 232 -3.84 5.29 12.31
N ALA A 233 -3.68 3.98 12.29
CA ALA A 233 -3.41 3.21 11.06
C ALA A 233 -4.60 3.26 10.08
N MET A 234 -5.84 3.19 10.58
CA MET A 234 -7.02 3.30 9.72
C MET A 234 -7.15 4.69 9.10
N ARG A 235 -6.86 5.76 9.85
CA ARG A 235 -6.80 7.13 9.31
C ARG A 235 -5.73 7.24 8.21
N ALA A 236 -4.53 6.68 8.43
CA ALA A 236 -3.46 6.64 7.43
C ALA A 236 -3.90 5.94 6.14
N LEU A 237 -4.56 4.79 6.27
CA LEU A 237 -5.06 3.99 5.16
C LEU A 237 -6.16 4.72 4.38
N ILE A 238 -7.13 5.36 5.06
CA ILE A 238 -8.17 6.18 4.43
C ILE A 238 -7.54 7.35 3.66
N CYS A 239 -6.58 8.07 4.26
CA CYS A 239 -5.91 9.18 3.60
C CYS A 239 -5.20 8.72 2.32
N GLN A 240 -4.54 7.57 2.36
CA GLN A 240 -3.86 7.01 1.20
C GLN A 240 -4.83 6.57 0.11
N LEU A 241 -5.89 5.87 0.47
CA LEU A 241 -6.93 5.46 -0.48
C LEU A 241 -7.60 6.69 -1.12
N ALA A 242 -7.94 7.69 -0.31
CA ALA A 242 -8.57 8.92 -0.79
C ALA A 242 -7.65 9.80 -1.65
N PHE A 243 -6.34 9.70 -1.46
CA PHE A 243 -5.35 10.39 -2.31
C PHE A 243 -5.18 9.70 -3.66
N SER A 244 -5.02 8.38 -3.64
CA SER A 244 -4.60 7.62 -4.82
C SER A 244 -5.76 7.23 -5.73
N HIS A 245 -6.97 7.06 -5.20
CA HIS A 245 -8.16 6.65 -5.95
C HIS A 245 -9.17 7.80 -6.06
N GLY A 246 -9.81 7.94 -7.19
CA GLY A 246 -10.92 8.88 -7.33
C GLY A 246 -12.21 8.38 -6.68
N PRO A 247 -13.11 9.29 -6.28
CA PRO A 247 -14.40 8.91 -5.66
C PRO A 247 -15.36 8.17 -6.60
N ASP A 248 -15.09 8.18 -7.90
CA ASP A 248 -15.77 7.39 -8.94
C ASP A 248 -15.31 5.93 -8.98
N HIS A 249 -14.06 5.68 -8.57
CA HIS A 249 -13.48 4.34 -8.57
C HIS A 249 -13.52 3.66 -7.20
N LEU A 250 -13.50 4.46 -6.11
CA LEU A 250 -13.49 3.95 -4.74
C LEU A 250 -14.37 4.80 -3.84
N GLN A 251 -15.26 4.16 -3.12
CA GLN A 251 -16.12 4.77 -2.11
C GLN A 251 -15.89 4.15 -0.74
N MET A 252 -16.11 4.92 0.30
CA MET A 252 -15.89 4.50 1.68
C MET A 252 -17.14 4.73 2.53
N ILE A 253 -17.38 3.79 3.42
CA ILE A 253 -18.53 3.76 4.33
C ILE A 253 -18.00 3.51 5.73
N VAL A 254 -18.52 4.22 6.73
CA VAL A 254 -18.24 3.94 8.14
C VAL A 254 -19.52 3.57 8.86
N VAL A 255 -19.46 2.53 9.67
CA VAL A 255 -20.50 2.16 10.62
C VAL A 255 -19.89 2.18 12.01
N THR A 256 -20.34 3.09 12.86
CA THR A 256 -19.73 3.37 14.17
C THR A 256 -20.74 3.79 15.21
N SER A 257 -20.54 3.39 16.45
CA SER A 257 -21.29 3.90 17.59
C SER A 257 -20.78 5.25 18.12
N ASP A 258 -19.57 5.67 17.70
CA ASP A 258 -18.95 6.93 18.10
C ASP A 258 -18.69 7.83 16.86
N MET A 259 -19.73 8.52 16.44
CA MET A 259 -19.68 9.41 15.28
C MET A 259 -18.64 10.53 15.42
N SER A 260 -18.30 10.92 16.65
CA SER A 260 -17.38 12.03 16.90
C SER A 260 -15.97 11.75 16.37
N LYS A 261 -15.49 10.52 16.49
CA LYS A 261 -14.16 10.09 16.01
C LYS A 261 -14.05 10.05 14.48
N TRP A 262 -15.19 10.07 13.79
CA TRP A 262 -15.27 10.00 12.34
C TRP A 262 -15.79 11.28 11.69
N ASP A 263 -16.00 12.35 12.45
CA ASP A 263 -16.54 13.62 11.91
C ASP A 263 -15.67 14.19 10.78
N TRP A 264 -14.37 13.99 10.84
CA TRP A 264 -13.42 14.48 9.83
C TRP A 264 -13.64 13.90 8.42
N VAL A 265 -14.22 12.68 8.28
CA VAL A 265 -14.48 12.06 6.97
C VAL A 265 -15.52 12.80 6.14
N LYS A 266 -16.31 13.68 6.75
CA LYS A 266 -17.28 14.54 6.06
C LYS A 266 -16.65 15.40 4.97
N TRP A 267 -15.37 15.70 5.07
CA TRP A 267 -14.63 16.49 4.10
C TRP A 267 -14.21 15.68 2.86
N LEU A 268 -14.13 14.34 2.97
CA LEU A 268 -13.70 13.48 1.86
C LEU A 268 -14.85 13.20 0.89
N PRO A 269 -14.65 13.44 -0.42
CA PRO A 269 -15.68 13.15 -1.42
C PRO A 269 -16.04 11.65 -1.51
N HIS A 270 -15.13 10.77 -1.10
CA HIS A 270 -15.28 9.32 -1.11
C HIS A 270 -16.35 8.79 -0.16
N PHE A 271 -16.72 9.57 0.86
CA PHE A 271 -17.81 9.24 1.79
C PHE A 271 -19.15 9.88 1.39
N GLY A 272 -19.24 10.51 0.25
CA GLY A 272 -20.48 11.08 -0.27
C GLY A 272 -21.24 10.06 -1.12
N ASP A 273 -22.52 9.82 -0.82
CA ASP A 273 -23.38 9.01 -1.68
C ASP A 273 -23.54 9.69 -3.05
N PRO A 274 -23.18 9.04 -4.15
CA PRO A 274 -23.31 9.63 -5.48
C PRO A 274 -24.75 9.79 -5.94
N ARG A 275 -25.68 9.00 -5.36
CA ARG A 275 -27.07 8.92 -5.78
C ARG A 275 -27.97 9.89 -5.01
N ARG A 276 -27.61 10.21 -3.76
CA ARG A 276 -28.48 10.97 -2.85
C ARG A 276 -27.81 12.26 -2.39
N ARG A 277 -28.62 13.31 -2.37
CA ARG A 277 -28.17 14.64 -1.98
C ARG A 277 -29.18 15.30 -1.06
N ASP A 278 -28.71 16.12 -0.16
CA ASP A 278 -29.48 17.05 0.66
C ASP A 278 -29.11 18.50 0.35
N ALA A 279 -29.61 19.44 1.15
CA ALA A 279 -29.32 20.86 0.98
C ALA A 279 -27.81 21.21 1.15
N ALA A 280 -27.05 20.40 1.87
CA ALA A 280 -25.62 20.61 2.09
C ALA A 280 -24.74 19.93 1.02
N GLY A 281 -25.27 18.98 0.29
CA GLY A 281 -24.54 18.25 -0.75
C GLY A 281 -24.84 16.75 -0.78
N SER A 282 -23.87 15.91 -1.15
CA SER A 282 -24.05 14.46 -1.09
C SER A 282 -24.21 13.98 0.35
N ILE A 283 -25.21 13.13 0.60
CA ILE A 283 -25.42 12.51 1.91
C ILE A 283 -24.18 11.72 2.29
N ARG A 284 -23.76 11.79 3.54
CA ARG A 284 -22.57 11.09 4.01
C ARG A 284 -22.89 9.64 4.36
N MET A 285 -22.05 8.74 3.89
CA MET A 285 -22.14 7.30 4.18
C MET A 285 -21.47 6.97 5.52
N VAL A 286 -22.03 7.54 6.59
CA VAL A 286 -21.64 7.29 7.98
C VAL A 286 -22.90 6.93 8.75
N TYR A 287 -22.91 5.74 9.34
CA TYR A 287 -24.09 5.13 9.96
C TYR A 287 -23.85 4.85 11.44
N GLY A 288 -24.85 5.08 12.27
CA GLY A 288 -24.82 4.85 13.72
C GLY A 288 -25.02 3.40 14.14
N SER A 289 -25.48 2.54 13.23
CA SER A 289 -25.74 1.13 13.51
C SER A 289 -25.68 0.29 12.25
N VAL A 290 -25.43 -1.01 12.41
CA VAL A 290 -25.47 -1.99 11.31
C VAL A 290 -26.86 -2.06 10.69
N ARG A 291 -27.91 -1.92 11.49
CA ARG A 291 -29.29 -1.92 11.01
C ARG A 291 -29.59 -0.76 10.05
N GLU A 292 -29.15 0.44 10.41
CA GLU A 292 -29.29 1.62 9.56
C GLU A 292 -28.52 1.46 8.26
N PHE A 293 -27.26 1.02 8.34
CA PHE A 293 -26.43 0.71 7.19
C PHE A 293 -27.08 -0.34 6.27
N ALA A 294 -27.54 -1.46 6.83
CA ALA A 294 -28.13 -2.53 6.05
C ALA A 294 -29.41 -2.09 5.33
N ALA A 295 -30.25 -1.30 6.01
CA ALA A 295 -31.48 -0.77 5.42
C ALA A 295 -31.18 0.21 4.27
N ASP A 296 -30.16 1.03 4.42
CA ASP A 296 -29.82 2.08 3.46
C ASP A 296 -29.01 1.57 2.26
N GLN A 297 -28.14 0.60 2.49
CA GLN A 297 -27.22 0.05 1.48
C GLN A 297 -27.63 -1.33 0.95
N ALA A 298 -28.86 -1.77 1.20
CA ALA A 298 -29.35 -3.07 0.73
C ALA A 298 -29.15 -3.28 -0.79
N GLU A 299 -29.36 -2.24 -1.58
CA GLU A 299 -29.16 -2.27 -3.03
C GLU A 299 -27.69 -2.41 -3.44
N LEU A 300 -26.74 -1.96 -2.59
CA LEU A 300 -25.32 -2.08 -2.85
C LEU A 300 -24.89 -3.54 -2.97
N PHE A 301 -25.50 -4.41 -2.15
CA PHE A 301 -25.18 -5.83 -2.10
C PHE A 301 -26.05 -6.66 -3.05
N ALA A 302 -27.20 -6.11 -3.47
CA ALA A 302 -28.12 -6.80 -4.35
C ALA A 302 -27.48 -7.07 -5.72
N GLY A 303 -27.44 -8.34 -6.10
CA GLY A 303 -26.91 -8.76 -7.41
C GLY A 303 -25.39 -8.87 -7.51
N ARG A 304 -24.64 -8.61 -6.43
CA ARG A 304 -23.20 -8.86 -6.39
C ARG A 304 -22.93 -10.31 -6.02
N GLY A 305 -21.95 -10.93 -6.70
CA GLY A 305 -21.49 -12.28 -6.40
C GLY A 305 -20.58 -12.34 -5.16
N SER A 306 -20.18 -13.57 -4.81
CA SER A 306 -19.15 -13.78 -3.79
C SER A 306 -17.82 -13.17 -4.24
N PHE A 307 -17.03 -12.73 -3.27
CA PHE A 307 -15.74 -12.13 -3.51
C PHE A 307 -14.83 -13.07 -4.32
N THR A 308 -14.21 -12.53 -5.35
CA THR A 308 -13.23 -13.25 -6.16
C THR A 308 -11.87 -12.53 -6.07
N PRO A 309 -10.83 -13.18 -5.48
CA PRO A 309 -9.51 -12.57 -5.39
C PRO A 309 -8.95 -12.21 -6.77
N ARG A 310 -8.46 -10.99 -6.92
CA ARG A 310 -7.82 -10.50 -8.14
C ARG A 310 -6.34 -10.24 -7.87
N HIS A 311 -5.50 -11.06 -8.46
CA HIS A 311 -4.06 -10.86 -8.44
C HIS A 311 -3.62 -10.01 -9.64
N ALA A 312 -2.42 -9.47 -9.58
CA ALA A 312 -1.82 -8.61 -10.60
C ALA A 312 -1.87 -9.16 -12.05
N SER A 313 -2.04 -10.48 -12.21
CA SER A 313 -2.16 -11.15 -13.52
C SER A 313 -3.61 -11.36 -13.98
N SER A 314 -4.59 -10.95 -13.20
CA SER A 314 -6.00 -11.13 -13.52
C SER A 314 -6.46 -10.08 -14.53
N SER A 315 -6.98 -10.51 -15.68
CA SER A 315 -7.62 -9.63 -16.67
C SER A 315 -9.08 -9.30 -16.34
N ALA A 316 -9.59 -9.74 -15.20
CA ALA A 316 -10.97 -9.51 -14.80
C ALA A 316 -11.18 -8.03 -14.43
N GLU A 317 -12.22 -7.42 -15.00
CA GLU A 317 -12.63 -6.08 -14.64
C GLU A 317 -12.99 -5.99 -13.16
N THR A 318 -12.54 -4.93 -12.52
CA THR A 318 -12.86 -4.67 -11.12
C THR A 318 -14.19 -3.94 -11.05
N PRO A 319 -15.17 -4.44 -10.27
CA PRO A 319 -16.43 -3.72 -10.07
C PRO A 319 -16.17 -2.31 -9.52
N THR A 320 -16.72 -1.30 -10.18
CA THR A 320 -16.57 0.09 -9.79
C THR A 320 -17.93 0.74 -9.50
N PRO A 321 -17.98 1.62 -8.49
CA PRO A 321 -16.90 1.86 -7.51
C PRO A 321 -16.68 0.65 -6.60
N HIS A 322 -15.40 0.43 -6.21
CA HIS A 322 -15.06 -0.49 -5.14
C HIS A 322 -15.45 0.14 -3.80
N HIS A 323 -16.10 -0.61 -2.92
CA HIS A 323 -16.57 -0.09 -1.65
C HIS A 323 -15.68 -0.58 -0.50
N VAL A 324 -15.21 0.34 0.32
CA VAL A 324 -14.48 0.04 1.56
C VAL A 324 -15.41 0.33 2.72
N ILE A 325 -15.73 -0.71 3.48
CA ILE A 325 -16.62 -0.61 4.64
C ILE A 325 -15.80 -0.74 5.92
N ILE A 326 -15.87 0.26 6.75
CA ILE A 326 -15.16 0.34 8.03
C ILE A 326 -16.17 0.04 9.13
N ALA A 327 -16.05 -1.14 9.72
CA ALA A 327 -16.89 -1.62 10.80
C ALA A 327 -16.27 -1.25 12.14
N ASP A 328 -16.76 -0.19 12.77
CA ASP A 328 -16.32 0.33 14.06
C ASP A 328 -17.42 0.19 15.12
N VAL A 329 -18.19 -0.86 15.03
CA VAL A 329 -19.24 -1.24 15.98
C VAL A 329 -19.27 -2.75 16.09
N ASP A 330 -19.22 -3.26 17.33
CA ASP A 330 -19.41 -4.68 17.62
C ASP A 330 -20.91 -4.97 17.68
N ASP A 331 -21.43 -5.55 16.60
CA ASP A 331 -22.84 -5.86 16.46
C ASP A 331 -23.01 -7.23 15.78
N PRO A 332 -23.67 -8.20 16.42
CA PRO A 332 -23.92 -9.52 15.83
C PRO A 332 -24.74 -9.47 14.53
N GLN A 333 -25.39 -8.35 14.22
CA GLN A 333 -26.13 -8.19 12.97
C GLN A 333 -25.21 -8.19 11.73
N TRP A 334 -23.91 -7.98 11.88
CA TRP A 334 -22.95 -8.12 10.78
C TRP A 334 -23.04 -9.49 10.10
N GLU A 335 -23.31 -10.56 10.87
CA GLU A 335 -23.46 -11.92 10.35
C GLU A 335 -24.55 -12.04 9.27
N TYR A 336 -25.59 -11.21 9.36
CA TYR A 336 -26.71 -11.22 8.41
C TYR A 336 -26.50 -10.29 7.21
N VAL A 337 -25.56 -9.38 7.31
CA VAL A 337 -25.30 -8.37 6.26
C VAL A 337 -24.16 -8.78 5.35
N ILE A 338 -23.17 -9.48 5.89
CA ILE A 338 -21.93 -9.80 5.19
C ILE A 338 -21.59 -11.26 5.37
N SER A 339 -21.37 -11.96 4.24
CA SER A 339 -20.79 -13.30 4.26
C SER A 339 -19.31 -13.28 4.63
N VAL A 340 -18.84 -14.29 5.36
CA VAL A 340 -17.41 -14.51 5.63
C VAL A 340 -16.59 -14.64 4.34
N ASP A 341 -17.21 -15.14 3.28
CA ASP A 341 -16.59 -15.25 1.95
C ASP A 341 -16.44 -13.88 1.25
N GLY A 342 -17.10 -12.85 1.79
CA GLY A 342 -17.09 -11.51 1.23
C GLY A 342 -17.99 -11.32 0.03
N VAL A 343 -18.08 -10.08 -0.45
CA VAL A 343 -18.89 -9.64 -1.59
C VAL A 343 -17.98 -9.01 -2.65
N ASP A 344 -18.22 -9.32 -3.90
CA ASP A 344 -17.39 -8.80 -4.99
C ASP A 344 -17.45 -7.26 -5.09
N GLY A 345 -16.29 -6.63 -5.22
CA GLY A 345 -16.16 -5.18 -5.23
C GLY A 345 -16.37 -4.51 -3.85
N VAL A 346 -16.27 -5.26 -2.76
CA VAL A 346 -16.40 -4.77 -1.39
C VAL A 346 -15.27 -5.32 -0.52
N THR A 347 -14.66 -4.46 0.29
CA THR A 347 -13.67 -4.88 1.29
C THR A 347 -14.04 -4.32 2.66
N PHE A 348 -13.99 -5.17 3.69
CA PHE A 348 -14.30 -4.80 5.06
C PHE A 348 -13.03 -4.62 5.88
N PHE A 349 -13.06 -3.58 6.72
CA PHE A 349 -12.10 -3.40 7.80
C PHE A 349 -12.84 -3.46 9.13
N ASP A 350 -12.69 -4.58 9.84
CA ASP A 350 -13.24 -4.76 11.17
C ASP A 350 -12.27 -4.19 12.22
N LEU A 351 -12.69 -3.17 12.94
CA LEU A 351 -11.90 -2.52 14.00
C LEU A 351 -12.27 -3.03 15.39
N THR A 352 -13.21 -3.96 15.51
CA THR A 352 -13.72 -4.47 16.79
C THR A 352 -13.18 -5.85 17.12
N GLY A 353 -12.77 -6.61 16.09
CA GLY A 353 -12.34 -7.99 16.24
C GLY A 353 -13.50 -8.92 16.60
N SER A 354 -14.69 -8.67 16.04
CA SER A 354 -15.85 -9.50 16.29
C SER A 354 -15.58 -10.98 15.97
N ALA A 355 -16.26 -11.89 16.66
CA ALA A 355 -16.02 -13.35 16.59
C ALA A 355 -16.14 -13.94 15.17
N LEU A 356 -16.86 -13.28 14.27
CA LEU A 356 -17.04 -13.66 12.87
C LEU A 356 -15.74 -13.65 12.06
N TRP A 357 -14.88 -12.69 12.35
CA TRP A 357 -13.69 -12.42 11.56
C TRP A 357 -12.46 -13.18 12.08
N THR A 358 -12.45 -13.54 13.35
CA THR A 358 -11.31 -14.23 13.98
C THR A 358 -11.11 -15.68 13.53
N GLY A 359 -12.08 -16.27 12.83
CA GLY A 359 -11.96 -17.62 12.27
C GLY A 359 -10.92 -17.77 11.15
N ASN A 360 -10.40 -16.66 10.62
CA ASN A 360 -9.39 -16.66 9.57
C ASN A 360 -8.17 -15.82 9.98
N PRO A 361 -7.25 -16.40 10.77
CA PRO A 361 -6.18 -15.65 11.42
C PRO A 361 -5.20 -14.98 10.44
N GLU A 362 -5.14 -15.42 9.19
CA GLU A 362 -4.28 -14.82 8.15
C GLU A 362 -4.71 -13.41 7.73
N ARG A 363 -5.95 -13.02 8.07
CA ARG A 363 -6.53 -11.71 7.77
C ARG A 363 -6.56 -10.79 8.98
N VAL A 364 -6.00 -11.25 10.10
CA VAL A 364 -5.98 -10.49 11.36
C VAL A 364 -4.65 -9.75 11.47
N LEU A 365 -4.73 -8.45 11.67
CA LEU A 365 -3.62 -7.56 11.96
C LEU A 365 -3.73 -7.13 13.42
N ASN A 366 -2.83 -7.61 14.27
CA ASN A 366 -2.83 -7.35 15.70
C ASN A 366 -1.86 -6.21 16.05
N PHE A 367 -2.40 -5.08 16.48
CA PHE A 367 -1.64 -3.93 16.95
C PHE A 367 -1.26 -4.15 18.41
N THR A 368 0.01 -4.36 18.65
CA THR A 368 0.53 -4.64 19.98
C THR A 368 0.54 -3.38 20.85
N ASN A 369 0.82 -3.55 22.16
CA ASN A 369 1.03 -2.39 23.03
C ASN A 369 2.40 -1.72 22.83
N ASP A 370 3.31 -2.36 22.11
CA ASP A 370 4.54 -1.74 21.66
C ASP A 370 4.25 -0.73 20.54
N ILE A 371 4.93 0.41 20.59
CA ILE A 371 4.63 1.53 19.70
C ILE A 371 4.76 1.11 18.24
N GLY A 372 3.63 1.05 17.55
CA GLY A 372 3.56 0.86 16.12
C GLY A 372 3.76 -0.58 15.61
N VAL A 373 3.95 -1.57 16.47
CA VAL A 373 4.17 -2.95 16.00
C VAL A 373 2.86 -3.63 15.61
N ILE A 374 2.80 -4.08 14.36
CA ILE A 374 1.73 -4.95 13.84
C ILE A 374 2.26 -6.37 13.77
N GLU A 375 1.55 -7.29 14.39
CA GLU A 375 1.75 -8.74 14.25
C GLU A 375 0.68 -9.32 13.34
N ALA A 376 1.07 -10.24 12.47
CA ALA A 376 0.11 -10.99 11.66
C ALA A 376 0.65 -12.40 11.40
N LEU A 377 -0.25 -13.36 11.11
CA LEU A 377 0.18 -14.66 10.64
C LEU A 377 0.68 -14.56 9.19
N PRO A 378 1.85 -15.07 8.88
CA PRO A 378 2.41 -14.96 7.55
C PRO A 378 1.68 -15.88 6.57
N ARG A 379 1.40 -15.36 5.39
CA ARG A 379 0.99 -16.15 4.23
C ARG A 379 2.17 -16.86 3.58
N ASP A 380 3.33 -16.24 3.66
CA ASP A 380 4.60 -16.77 3.19
C ASP A 380 5.60 -16.74 4.35
N ARG A 381 5.88 -17.92 4.93
CA ARG A 381 6.74 -18.09 6.10
C ARG A 381 8.18 -17.63 5.86
N ASP A 382 8.60 -17.53 4.62
CA ASP A 382 10.00 -17.21 4.31
C ASP A 382 10.32 -15.72 4.38
N THR A 383 9.31 -14.84 4.48
CA THR A 383 9.50 -13.38 4.49
C THR A 383 9.32 -12.71 5.84
N TRP A 384 9.05 -13.47 6.90
CA TRP A 384 8.66 -12.92 8.19
C TRP A 384 9.69 -13.23 9.27
N MET A 385 10.06 -12.22 10.06
CA MET A 385 10.85 -12.46 11.27
C MET A 385 9.95 -12.97 12.38
N VAL A 386 10.34 -14.11 12.96
CA VAL A 386 9.75 -14.61 14.21
C VAL A 386 10.24 -13.72 15.34
N ILE A 387 9.31 -13.02 16.02
CA ILE A 387 9.63 -12.21 17.21
C ILE A 387 9.63 -13.11 18.45
N ASP A 388 8.75 -14.11 18.45
CA ASP A 388 8.59 -15.11 19.52
C ASP A 388 7.97 -16.36 18.90
N ASP A 389 7.97 -17.52 19.56
CA ASP A 389 7.55 -18.83 19.02
C ASP A 389 6.18 -18.86 18.33
N ASN A 390 5.31 -17.85 18.56
CA ASN A 390 3.99 -17.73 17.96
C ASN A 390 3.64 -16.34 17.44
N LYS A 391 4.56 -15.39 17.43
CA LYS A 391 4.30 -14.01 17.03
C LYS A 391 5.18 -13.59 15.87
N TRP A 392 4.58 -13.01 14.86
CA TRP A 392 5.24 -12.65 13.62
C TRP A 392 5.15 -11.15 13.40
N PHE A 393 6.31 -10.49 13.35
CA PHE A 393 6.40 -9.09 12.97
C PHE A 393 5.94 -8.91 11.53
N PHE A 394 4.89 -8.12 11.33
CA PHE A 394 4.40 -7.77 9.99
C PHE A 394 4.93 -6.41 9.55
N ALA A 395 4.72 -5.40 10.35
CA ALA A 395 5.10 -4.02 10.03
C ALA A 395 5.21 -3.16 11.29
N LEU A 396 5.85 -2.00 11.14
CA LEU A 396 5.61 -0.84 11.98
C LEU A 396 4.48 -0.04 11.35
N ALA A 397 3.39 0.15 12.08
CA ALA A 397 2.19 0.82 11.61
C ALA A 397 2.48 2.27 11.19
N ASP A 398 1.85 2.71 10.12
CA ASP A 398 1.68 4.13 9.90
C ASP A 398 0.67 4.67 10.92
N ASP A 399 0.91 5.84 11.44
CA ASP A 399 0.04 6.52 12.37
C ASP A 399 -0.27 7.93 11.88
N VAL A 400 -1.57 8.28 11.88
CA VAL A 400 -2.06 9.61 11.52
C VAL A 400 -3.02 10.05 12.61
N THR A 401 -2.73 11.19 13.21
CA THR A 401 -3.61 11.81 14.18
C THR A 401 -4.91 12.30 13.55
N GLU A 402 -5.94 12.47 14.33
CA GLU A 402 -7.23 12.97 13.85
C GLU A 402 -7.09 14.36 13.20
N SER A 403 -6.29 15.24 13.80
CA SER A 403 -6.03 16.58 13.26
C SER A 403 -5.32 16.55 11.90
N GLU A 404 -4.35 15.66 11.71
CA GLU A 404 -3.66 15.49 10.42
C GLU A 404 -4.60 14.93 9.35
N ALA A 405 -5.44 13.95 9.72
CA ALA A 405 -6.44 13.38 8.85
C ALA A 405 -7.48 14.43 8.41
N GLU A 406 -7.93 15.27 9.36
CA GLU A 406 -8.85 16.36 9.04
C GLU A 406 -8.21 17.40 8.12
N GLN A 407 -6.98 17.82 8.38
CA GLN A 407 -6.24 18.74 7.50
C GLN A 407 -6.09 18.19 6.07
N PHE A 408 -5.76 16.92 5.95
CA PHE A 408 -5.71 16.24 4.66
C PHE A 408 -7.09 16.26 3.99
N ALA A 409 -8.14 15.84 4.69
CA ALA A 409 -9.49 15.75 4.18
C ALA A 409 -10.04 17.12 3.71
N GLN A 410 -9.77 18.19 4.47
CA GLN A 410 -10.13 19.56 4.09
C GLN A 410 -9.43 20.03 2.81
N ARG A 411 -8.18 19.60 2.57
CA ARG A 411 -7.48 19.90 1.32
C ARG A 411 -8.10 19.16 0.14
N VAL A 412 -8.48 17.89 0.32
CA VAL A 412 -9.15 17.09 -0.72
C VAL A 412 -10.57 17.60 -0.99
N ALA A 413 -11.25 18.14 0.02
CA ALA A 413 -12.63 18.65 -0.07
C ALA A 413 -12.89 19.68 -1.17
N ARG A 414 -11.84 20.39 -1.64
CA ARG A 414 -11.95 21.39 -2.72
C ARG A 414 -12.07 20.74 -4.09
N TRP A 415 -11.61 19.52 -4.24
CA TRP A 415 -11.48 18.87 -5.53
C TRP A 415 -12.71 18.05 -5.87
N ARG A 416 -13.10 18.08 -7.13
CA ARG A 416 -14.13 17.23 -7.73
C ARG A 416 -13.63 16.78 -9.10
N LEU A 417 -14.02 15.60 -9.54
CA LEU A 417 -13.73 15.18 -10.92
C LEU A 417 -14.31 16.18 -11.91
N ALA A 418 -13.54 16.52 -12.96
CA ALA A 418 -13.95 17.50 -13.96
C ALA A 418 -15.24 17.07 -14.65
N GLU A 419 -15.38 15.80 -14.98
CA GLU A 419 -16.58 15.20 -15.58
C GLU A 419 -17.82 15.39 -14.70
N ALA A 420 -17.71 15.11 -13.40
CA ALA A 420 -18.80 15.35 -12.45
C ALA A 420 -19.10 16.85 -12.28
N TYR A 421 -18.09 17.71 -12.46
CA TYR A 421 -18.25 19.16 -12.41
C TYR A 421 -18.94 19.69 -13.66
N GLU A 422 -18.62 19.16 -14.84
CA GLU A 422 -19.26 19.48 -16.10
C GLU A 422 -20.72 19.00 -16.14
N GLU A 423 -21.01 17.79 -15.64
CA GLU A 423 -22.39 17.31 -15.50
C GLU A 423 -23.22 18.21 -14.57
N ILE A 424 -22.66 18.65 -13.45
CA ILE A 424 -23.33 19.62 -12.57
C ILE A 424 -23.51 20.95 -13.29
N GLY A 425 -22.51 21.41 -14.03
CA GLY A 425 -22.57 22.62 -14.84
C GLY A 425 -23.60 22.52 -15.96
N GLN A 426 -23.67 21.38 -16.65
CA GLN A 426 -24.67 21.12 -17.70
C GLN A 426 -26.08 20.98 -17.10
N ARG A 427 -26.26 20.30 -15.96
CA ARG A 427 -27.55 20.26 -15.26
C ARG A 427 -27.98 21.64 -14.78
N VAL A 428 -27.07 22.41 -14.22
CA VAL A 428 -27.35 23.81 -13.82
C VAL A 428 -27.68 24.67 -15.05
N ALA A 429 -27.01 24.47 -16.18
CA ALA A 429 -27.34 25.12 -17.45
C ALA A 429 -28.64 24.59 -18.07
N GLN A 430 -28.97 23.32 -17.92
CA GLN A 430 -30.24 22.72 -18.36
C GLN A 430 -31.43 23.06 -17.44
N ILE A 431 -31.19 23.24 -16.14
CA ILE A 431 -32.22 23.66 -15.16
C ILE A 431 -32.49 25.18 -15.30
N GLY A 432 -31.60 25.89 -15.99
CA GLY A 432 -31.99 27.20 -16.38
C GLY A 432 -31.02 28.32 -16.15
N ALA A 433 -30.47 28.77 -17.21
CA ALA A 433 -30.62 30.19 -17.52
C ALA A 433 -32.03 30.38 -18.11
N ARG A 434 -33.08 30.18 -17.29
CA ARG A 434 -34.35 30.80 -17.67
C ARG A 434 -34.11 32.29 -17.52
N ASP A 435 -34.23 33.00 -18.65
CA ASP A 435 -34.29 34.45 -18.65
C ASP A 435 -35.39 34.88 -17.68
N ILE A 436 -35.18 35.99 -16.98
CA ILE A 436 -36.16 36.54 -16.04
C ILE A 436 -37.55 36.65 -16.66
N LEU A 437 -37.63 36.95 -17.95
CA LEU A 437 -38.89 37.06 -18.71
C LEU A 437 -39.66 35.74 -18.73
N SER A 438 -38.95 34.59 -18.78
CA SER A 438 -39.58 33.27 -18.76
C SER A 438 -40.29 32.96 -17.45
N TYR A 439 -39.90 33.62 -16.33
CA TYR A 439 -40.60 33.53 -15.05
C TYR A 439 -41.97 34.21 -15.08
N TYR A 440 -42.14 35.12 -16.01
CA TYR A 440 -43.38 35.86 -16.24
C TYR A 440 -44.14 35.34 -17.46
N GLY A 441 -43.67 34.24 -18.11
CA GLY A 441 -44.29 33.66 -19.30
C GLY A 441 -44.11 34.51 -20.55
N ILE A 442 -43.06 35.30 -20.60
CA ILE A 442 -42.72 36.18 -21.74
C ILE A 442 -41.52 35.59 -22.45
N ASP A 443 -41.64 35.28 -23.72
CA ASP A 443 -40.59 34.70 -24.57
C ASP A 443 -39.74 35.75 -25.27
N ASP A 444 -40.32 36.92 -25.61
CA ASP A 444 -39.62 38.02 -26.29
C ASP A 444 -39.78 39.35 -25.51
N PRO A 445 -38.67 40.05 -25.22
CA PRO A 445 -38.73 41.37 -24.57
C PRO A 445 -39.57 42.43 -25.28
N SER A 446 -39.71 42.32 -26.60
CA SER A 446 -40.52 43.24 -27.42
C SER A 446 -42.02 43.03 -27.24
N GLU A 447 -42.45 41.92 -26.63
CA GLU A 447 -43.84 41.55 -26.36
C GLU A 447 -44.32 41.96 -24.97
N ILE A 448 -43.48 42.64 -24.17
CA ILE A 448 -43.85 43.07 -22.83
C ILE A 448 -44.95 44.11 -22.90
N ASP A 449 -46.16 43.73 -22.56
CA ASP A 449 -47.27 44.62 -22.28
C ASP A 449 -47.37 44.92 -20.79
N PHE A 450 -46.68 45.97 -20.38
CA PHE A 450 -46.65 46.38 -18.95
C PHE A 450 -48.02 46.69 -18.41
N GLU A 451 -48.91 47.28 -19.19
CA GLU A 451 -50.25 47.64 -18.71
C GLU A 451 -51.10 46.40 -18.42
N SER A 452 -51.05 45.41 -19.29
CA SER A 452 -51.70 44.14 -19.09
C SER A 452 -51.06 43.36 -17.90
N LEU A 453 -49.71 43.34 -17.86
CA LEU A 453 -48.97 42.66 -16.81
C LEU A 453 -49.27 43.23 -15.41
N TRP A 454 -49.28 44.54 -15.28
CA TRP A 454 -49.56 45.22 -14.03
C TRP A 454 -51.03 45.21 -13.67
N SER A 455 -51.96 45.38 -14.63
CA SER A 455 -53.41 45.35 -14.38
C SER A 455 -53.85 43.95 -13.88
N SER A 456 -53.34 42.86 -14.47
CA SER A 456 -53.66 41.52 -14.03
C SER A 456 -53.12 41.25 -12.60
N ARG A 457 -52.12 42.00 -12.16
CA ARG A 457 -51.51 41.84 -10.84
C ARG A 457 -52.05 42.84 -9.79
N ARG A 458 -52.56 43.96 -10.18
CA ARG A 458 -53.24 44.89 -9.25
C ARG A 458 -54.40 44.21 -8.51
N ASP A 459 -55.14 43.35 -9.15
CA ASP A 459 -56.22 42.58 -8.55
C ASP A 459 -55.71 41.40 -7.69
N ALA A 460 -54.52 40.92 -8.00
CA ALA A 460 -53.88 39.81 -7.28
C ALA A 460 -52.96 40.26 -6.15
N LEU A 461 -52.73 41.55 -5.98
CA LEU A 461 -51.91 42.18 -4.93
C LEU A 461 -52.59 42.21 -3.56
N THR A 462 -53.55 41.34 -3.30
CA THR A 462 -53.87 40.94 -1.95
C THR A 462 -52.63 40.33 -1.32
N SER A 463 -52.34 40.70 -0.14
CA SER A 463 -51.22 40.48 0.76
C SER A 463 -50.15 39.41 0.46
N ARG A 464 -50.41 38.40 -0.35
CA ARG A 464 -49.49 37.30 -0.59
C ARG A 464 -48.46 37.53 -1.71
N SER A 465 -48.80 38.20 -2.78
CA SER A 465 -47.92 38.44 -3.95
C SER A 465 -47.12 39.74 -3.91
N ARG A 466 -47.54 40.69 -3.02
CA ARG A 466 -46.86 41.95 -2.85
C ARG A 466 -45.42 41.75 -2.32
N LEU A 467 -44.43 42.40 -2.96
CA LEU A 467 -43.01 42.34 -2.64
C LEU A 467 -42.41 40.92 -2.67
N ARG A 468 -43.09 39.98 -3.35
CA ARG A 468 -42.60 38.61 -3.55
C ARG A 468 -42.26 38.41 -5.03
N VAL A 469 -40.97 38.22 -5.31
CA VAL A 469 -40.47 38.12 -6.69
C VAL A 469 -39.62 36.86 -6.92
N PRO A 470 -39.68 36.24 -8.08
CA PRO A 470 -38.79 35.18 -8.45
C PRO A 470 -37.38 35.75 -8.66
N PHE A 471 -36.36 35.07 -8.17
CA PHE A 471 -34.98 35.50 -8.33
C PHE A 471 -34.03 34.39 -8.75
N GLY A 472 -34.49 33.17 -8.90
CA GLY A 472 -33.68 32.03 -9.31
C GLY A 472 -34.43 30.70 -9.26
N ASN A 473 -33.72 29.65 -9.55
CA ASN A 473 -34.23 28.28 -9.45
C ASN A 473 -33.38 27.44 -8.48
N ARG A 474 -33.99 26.51 -7.80
CA ARG A 474 -33.28 25.49 -7.04
C ARG A 474 -32.47 24.63 -7.98
N SER A 475 -31.22 24.36 -7.61
CA SER A 475 -30.30 23.56 -8.43
C SER A 475 -30.61 22.05 -8.42
N ASP A 476 -31.45 21.58 -7.50
CA ASP A 476 -31.80 20.18 -7.31
C ASP A 476 -33.03 19.74 -8.11
N ASN A 477 -34.05 20.58 -8.19
CA ASN A 477 -35.35 20.22 -8.80
C ASN A 477 -35.88 21.25 -9.79
N GLY A 478 -35.18 22.37 -9.99
CA GLY A 478 -35.60 23.45 -10.91
C GLY A 478 -36.77 24.29 -10.40
N GLU A 479 -37.20 24.10 -9.13
CA GLU A 479 -38.27 24.89 -8.54
C GLU A 479 -37.90 26.37 -8.42
N LEU A 480 -38.86 27.27 -8.70
CA LEU A 480 -38.67 28.70 -8.58
C LEU A 480 -38.44 29.13 -7.13
N LEU A 481 -37.37 29.87 -6.93
CA LEU A 481 -37.07 30.53 -5.66
C LEU A 481 -37.63 31.93 -5.67
N PHE A 482 -38.36 32.28 -4.62
CA PHE A 482 -38.94 33.59 -4.44
C PHE A 482 -38.25 34.31 -3.27
N LEU A 483 -38.00 35.59 -3.46
CA LEU A 483 -37.64 36.51 -2.40
C LEU A 483 -38.91 37.25 -1.96
N ASP A 484 -39.28 37.11 -0.72
CA ASP A 484 -40.46 37.78 -0.13
C ASP A 484 -40.01 38.85 0.88
N MET A 485 -39.95 40.10 0.41
CA MET A 485 -39.42 41.21 1.17
C MET A 485 -40.42 41.85 2.16
N LYS A 486 -41.55 41.20 2.37
CA LYS A 486 -42.48 41.63 3.42
C LYS A 486 -41.87 41.40 4.81
N SER A 487 -42.39 42.11 5.79
CA SER A 487 -42.01 41.88 7.19
C SER A 487 -42.37 40.45 7.63
N LEU A 488 -41.72 39.96 8.67
CA LEU A 488 -42.02 38.66 9.27
C LEU A 488 -43.49 38.57 9.75
N ASP A 489 -44.04 39.68 10.21
CA ASP A 489 -45.44 39.77 10.67
C ASP A 489 -46.44 39.57 9.52
N GLU A 490 -46.04 39.86 8.27
CA GLU A 490 -46.81 39.64 7.07
C GLU A 490 -46.51 38.28 6.40
N GLY A 491 -45.67 37.46 7.03
CA GLY A 491 -45.28 36.15 6.56
C GLY A 491 -44.22 36.16 5.44
N GLY A 492 -43.45 37.23 5.35
CA GLY A 492 -42.31 37.37 4.43
C GLY A 492 -40.98 37.01 5.07
N ASP A 493 -39.89 37.10 4.27
CA ASP A 493 -38.51 36.83 4.72
C ASP A 493 -37.86 38.02 5.44
N GLY A 494 -38.50 39.19 5.39
CA GLY A 494 -38.01 40.45 5.94
C GLY A 494 -37.49 41.43 4.88
N PRO A 495 -37.50 42.76 5.19
CA PRO A 495 -37.12 43.82 4.27
C PRO A 495 -35.59 43.96 4.10
N HIS A 496 -34.82 43.26 4.90
CA HIS A 496 -33.35 43.37 4.92
C HIS A 496 -32.70 42.01 4.57
N GLY A 497 -31.77 42.05 3.66
CA GLY A 497 -30.98 40.88 3.26
C GLY A 497 -29.48 41.18 3.23
N VAL A 498 -28.66 40.17 3.44
CA VAL A 498 -27.21 40.28 3.31
C VAL A 498 -26.77 39.35 2.20
N MET A 499 -26.05 39.89 1.20
CA MET A 499 -25.46 39.15 0.12
C MET A 499 -23.94 39.14 0.26
N SER A 500 -23.33 37.96 0.38
CA SER A 500 -21.88 37.81 0.42
C SER A 500 -21.39 36.94 -0.74
N GLY A 501 -20.17 37.21 -1.20
CA GLY A 501 -19.55 36.44 -2.26
C GLY A 501 -18.29 37.13 -2.78
N THR A 502 -17.40 36.37 -3.44
CA THR A 502 -16.16 36.87 -4.04
C THR A 502 -16.45 37.73 -5.29
N THR A 503 -15.46 38.48 -5.73
CA THR A 503 -15.53 39.20 -7.03
C THR A 503 -15.77 38.18 -8.15
N GLY A 504 -16.70 38.45 -9.04
CA GLY A 504 -17.08 37.55 -10.16
C GLY A 504 -18.08 36.45 -9.80
N SER A 505 -18.60 36.39 -8.57
CA SER A 505 -19.58 35.38 -8.14
C SER A 505 -21.03 35.62 -8.57
N GLY A 506 -21.28 36.66 -9.37
CA GLY A 506 -22.62 36.98 -9.87
C GLY A 506 -23.48 37.84 -8.95
N LYS A 507 -22.92 38.45 -7.89
CA LYS A 507 -23.69 39.33 -6.95
C LYS A 507 -24.45 40.44 -7.68
N SER A 508 -23.78 41.18 -8.55
CA SER A 508 -24.39 42.28 -9.33
C SER A 508 -25.47 41.80 -10.27
N THR A 509 -25.30 40.60 -10.84
CA THR A 509 -26.31 39.96 -11.70
C THR A 509 -27.55 39.59 -10.86
N LEU A 510 -27.37 39.00 -9.68
CA LEU A 510 -28.49 38.66 -8.82
C LEU A 510 -29.26 39.90 -8.35
N VAL A 511 -28.56 40.96 -7.94
CA VAL A 511 -29.22 42.23 -7.57
C VAL A 511 -30.03 42.80 -8.74
N ARG A 512 -29.45 42.77 -9.96
CA ARG A 512 -30.14 43.21 -11.18
C ARG A 512 -31.39 42.36 -11.43
N THR A 513 -31.27 41.02 -11.34
CA THR A 513 -32.41 40.11 -11.51
C THR A 513 -33.54 40.41 -10.53
N VAL A 514 -33.20 40.68 -9.25
CA VAL A 514 -34.21 41.05 -8.22
C VAL A 514 -34.88 42.37 -8.61
N ILE A 515 -34.13 43.41 -9.02
CA ILE A 515 -34.67 44.70 -9.43
C ILE A 515 -35.58 44.57 -10.66
N GLU A 516 -35.12 43.91 -11.68
CA GLU A 516 -35.89 43.63 -12.90
C GLU A 516 -37.16 42.83 -12.58
N SER A 517 -37.08 41.89 -11.70
CA SER A 517 -38.23 41.08 -11.24
C SER A 517 -39.26 41.94 -10.47
N LEU A 518 -38.77 42.87 -9.66
CA LEU A 518 -39.63 43.84 -8.98
C LEU A 518 -40.35 44.75 -10.00
N MET A 519 -39.62 45.28 -10.98
CA MET A 519 -40.17 46.17 -12.01
C MET A 519 -41.20 45.46 -12.88
N LEU A 520 -40.99 44.20 -13.22
CA LEU A 520 -41.94 43.38 -13.99
C LEU A 520 -43.17 43.02 -13.15
N GLY A 521 -42.97 42.79 -11.87
CA GLY A 521 -44.00 42.33 -10.96
C GLY A 521 -44.87 43.39 -10.29
N HIS A 522 -44.45 44.68 -10.29
CA HIS A 522 -45.11 45.75 -9.58
C HIS A 522 -45.24 47.02 -10.42
N PRO A 523 -46.38 47.68 -10.39
CA PRO A 523 -46.56 48.96 -11.08
C PRO A 523 -45.76 50.07 -10.39
N PRO A 524 -45.44 51.19 -11.12
CA PRO A 524 -44.61 52.27 -10.60
C PRO A 524 -45.19 52.99 -9.37
N GLU A 525 -46.50 52.90 -9.16
CA GLU A 525 -47.17 53.49 -8.03
C GLU A 525 -46.86 52.75 -6.72
N GLU A 526 -46.44 51.49 -6.82
CA GLU A 526 -46.12 50.63 -5.65
C GLU A 526 -44.62 50.52 -5.41
N LEU A 527 -43.79 50.80 -6.43
CA LEU A 527 -42.35 50.64 -6.36
C LEU A 527 -41.71 52.00 -6.70
N GLN A 528 -41.19 52.69 -5.65
CA GLN A 528 -40.44 53.93 -5.78
C GLN A 528 -38.97 53.74 -5.49
#